data_04877f43c9491ea3107adb7b20b7bc7a
#
_entry.id   04877f43c9491ea3107adb7b20b7bc7a
#
_cell.length_a   1.000
_cell.length_b   1.000
_cell.length_c   1.000
_cell.angle_alpha   90.00
_cell.angle_beta   90.00
_cell.angle_gamma   90.00
#
_symmetry.space_group_name_H-M   'P 1'
#
loop_
_entity.id
_entity.type
_entity.pdbx_description
1 polymer ?
#
loop_
_entity_poly.entity_id
_entity_poly.type
_entity_poly.pdbx_seq_one_letter_code
_entity_poly.pdbx_strand_id
1 'polypeptide(L)'
;KPTTPTPIFSNAMQFLIVNPYWNVPPSIIKKEMLPKLKEDPDYLKKLGYEVIPQHGGGIAVRQPPGERNALGWIKFMFPNDHAVYLHDTPTRNLFANGKRAFSHGCQRVQNPDQYAATLLNITMPNEHYTPEKIRAMYGRSEIDLKFPTPIPVNITYQTAFVDDAGKLQIRKDVYGRDAAMIALLRNSRGKDLENVVAHAQPSYARPRAEIPQGV
;
A
#
# COMPACT_ATOMS: atom_id res chain seq x y z
N LYS A 1 10.95 1.98 3.68
CA LYS A 1 12.34 2.12 4.21
C LYS A 1 13.31 1.90 3.06
N PRO A 2 14.55 2.44 3.09
CA PRO A 2 15.54 2.20 2.02
C PRO A 2 15.83 0.71 1.78
N THR A 3 15.77 -0.10 2.82
CA THR A 3 15.96 -1.57 2.78
C THR A 3 14.75 -2.34 2.25
N THR A 4 13.59 -1.71 2.17
CA THR A 4 12.33 -2.28 1.69
C THR A 4 11.61 -1.24 0.83
N PRO A 5 12.18 -0.87 -0.34
CA PRO A 5 11.58 0.14 -1.20
C PRO A 5 10.25 -0.34 -1.78
N THR A 6 9.35 0.59 -2.03
CA THR A 6 8.15 0.29 -2.81
C THR A 6 8.58 -0.03 -4.24
N PRO A 7 8.13 -1.15 -4.82
CA PRO A 7 8.41 -1.48 -6.22
C PRO A 7 7.71 -0.49 -7.15
N ILE A 8 8.23 -0.34 -8.36
CA ILE A 8 7.61 0.43 -9.44
C ILE A 8 6.85 -0.57 -10.31
N PHE A 9 5.54 -0.39 -10.45
CA PHE A 9 4.70 -1.24 -11.28
C PHE A 9 3.34 -0.59 -11.55
N SER A 10 2.63 -1.11 -12.55
CA SER A 10 1.25 -0.76 -12.86
C SER A 10 0.33 -1.92 -12.54
N ASN A 11 -0.87 -1.62 -12.06
CA ASN A 11 -1.92 -2.60 -11.75
C ASN A 11 -3.29 -1.93 -11.82
N ALA A 12 -4.35 -2.67 -11.50
CA ALA A 12 -5.70 -2.15 -11.39
C ALA A 12 -6.26 -2.36 -9.99
N MET A 13 -6.72 -1.29 -9.36
CA MET A 13 -7.41 -1.34 -8.07
C MET A 13 -8.82 -1.90 -8.28
N GLN A 14 -9.15 -2.95 -7.54
CA GLN A 14 -10.37 -3.73 -7.74
C GLN A 14 -11.42 -3.49 -6.67
N PHE A 15 -10.99 -3.17 -5.45
CA PHE A 15 -11.88 -2.96 -4.31
C PHE A 15 -11.15 -2.22 -3.19
N LEU A 16 -11.91 -1.75 -2.23
CA LEU A 16 -11.40 -1.29 -0.95
C LEU A 16 -12.08 -2.05 0.19
N ILE A 17 -11.41 -2.11 1.32
CA ILE A 17 -11.87 -2.77 2.53
C ILE A 17 -11.97 -1.72 3.62
N VAL A 18 -13.15 -1.55 4.20
CA VAL A 18 -13.37 -0.76 5.41
C VAL A 18 -13.26 -1.67 6.62
N ASN A 19 -12.63 -1.21 7.69
CA ASN A 19 -12.34 -1.99 8.89
C ASN A 19 -11.49 -3.25 8.60
N PRO A 20 -10.31 -3.12 7.98
CA PRO A 20 -9.52 -4.27 7.57
C PRO A 20 -8.91 -5.00 8.76
N TYR A 21 -8.85 -6.33 8.70
CA TYR A 21 -7.86 -7.08 9.45
C TYR A 21 -6.47 -6.86 8.85
N TRP A 22 -5.47 -6.73 9.69
CA TRP A 22 -4.09 -6.77 9.25
C TRP A 22 -3.47 -8.12 9.57
N ASN A 23 -3.40 -8.98 8.57
CA ASN A 23 -2.62 -10.21 8.64
C ASN A 23 -1.14 -9.84 8.52
N VAL A 24 -0.39 -10.06 9.59
CA VAL A 24 1.01 -9.64 9.66
C VAL A 24 1.88 -10.56 8.78
N PRO A 25 2.66 -10.02 7.84
CA PRO A 25 3.55 -10.82 7.02
C PRO A 25 4.54 -11.65 7.85
N PRO A 26 4.82 -12.91 7.46
CA PRO A 26 5.74 -13.79 8.20
C PRO A 26 7.13 -13.18 8.40
N SER A 27 7.60 -12.38 7.47
CA SER A 27 8.88 -11.67 7.58
C SER A 27 8.92 -10.64 8.72
N ILE A 28 7.80 -9.95 8.98
CA ILE A 28 7.67 -9.01 10.11
C ILE A 28 7.56 -9.79 11.42
N ILE A 29 6.75 -10.85 11.45
CA ILE A 29 6.65 -11.72 12.62
C ILE A 29 8.05 -12.21 13.03
N LYS A 30 8.80 -12.77 12.07
CA LYS A 30 10.14 -13.33 12.34
C LYS A 30 11.16 -12.27 12.77
N LYS A 31 11.17 -11.11 12.11
CA LYS A 31 12.22 -10.10 12.32
C LYS A 31 11.93 -9.13 13.47
N GLU A 32 10.67 -8.80 13.70
CA GLU A 32 10.29 -7.71 14.60
C GLU A 32 9.49 -8.20 15.82
N MET A 33 8.63 -9.24 15.66
CA MET A 33 7.73 -9.68 16.74
C MET A 33 8.30 -10.82 17.59
N LEU A 34 8.87 -11.85 16.97
CA LEU A 34 9.43 -12.99 17.72
C LEU A 34 10.55 -12.59 18.72
N PRO A 35 11.46 -11.66 18.42
CA PRO A 35 12.42 -11.18 19.42
C PRO A 35 11.73 -10.55 20.63
N LYS A 36 10.69 -9.75 20.41
CA LYS A 36 9.91 -9.10 21.48
C LYS A 36 9.10 -10.08 22.32
N LEU A 37 8.53 -11.12 21.70
CA LEU A 37 7.82 -12.19 22.40
C LEU A 37 8.72 -13.00 23.33
N LYS A 38 10.03 -13.10 23.03
CA LYS A 38 11.00 -13.74 23.92
C LYS A 38 11.28 -12.90 25.17
N GLU A 39 11.21 -11.58 25.05
CA GLU A 39 11.39 -10.64 26.16
C GLU A 39 10.10 -10.49 27.01
N ASP A 40 8.94 -10.43 26.35
CA ASP A 40 7.61 -10.27 26.95
C ASP A 40 6.60 -11.15 26.21
N PRO A 41 6.20 -12.31 26.77
CA PRO A 41 5.23 -13.22 26.14
C PRO A 41 3.86 -12.56 25.86
N ASP A 42 3.47 -11.54 26.60
CA ASP A 42 2.22 -10.81 26.43
C ASP A 42 2.34 -9.60 25.49
N TYR A 43 3.50 -9.35 24.90
CA TYR A 43 3.78 -8.19 24.06
C TYR A 43 2.72 -7.96 22.97
N LEU A 44 2.40 -8.99 22.20
CA LEU A 44 1.42 -8.88 21.11
C LEU A 44 0.01 -8.64 21.62
N LYS A 45 -0.38 -9.31 22.70
CA LYS A 45 -1.69 -9.13 23.33
C LYS A 45 -1.88 -7.71 23.88
N LYS A 46 -0.86 -7.16 24.54
CA LYS A 46 -0.85 -5.76 25.02
C LYS A 46 -1.05 -4.75 23.90
N LEU A 47 -0.55 -5.06 22.69
CA LEU A 47 -0.71 -4.24 21.50
C LEU A 47 -1.99 -4.52 20.71
N GLY A 48 -2.84 -5.44 21.20
CA GLY A 48 -4.12 -5.77 20.57
C GLY A 48 -4.00 -6.68 19.35
N TYR A 49 -2.92 -7.46 19.24
CA TYR A 49 -2.80 -8.50 18.24
C TYR A 49 -3.43 -9.82 18.70
N GLU A 50 -3.96 -10.56 17.76
CA GLU A 50 -4.40 -11.95 17.92
C GLU A 50 -3.32 -12.89 17.41
N VAL A 51 -2.94 -13.86 18.23
CA VAL A 51 -1.99 -14.91 17.86
C VAL A 51 -2.78 -16.18 17.57
N ILE A 52 -2.65 -16.70 16.36
CA ILE A 52 -3.40 -17.85 15.85
C ILE A 52 -2.41 -19.01 15.65
N PRO A 53 -2.52 -20.09 16.45
CA PRO A 53 -1.72 -21.28 16.23
C PRO A 53 -1.96 -21.87 14.84
N GLN A 54 -0.88 -22.31 14.15
CA GLN A 54 -0.95 -22.93 12.84
C GLN A 54 -0.67 -24.43 12.96
N HIS A 55 -1.26 -25.21 12.07
CA HIS A 55 -0.92 -26.62 11.93
C HIS A 55 0.58 -26.77 11.64
N GLY A 56 1.28 -27.57 12.43
CA GLY A 56 2.74 -27.75 12.29
C GLY A 56 3.60 -26.89 13.24
N GLY A 57 3.00 -26.22 14.24
CA GLY A 57 3.73 -25.54 15.31
C GLY A 57 4.15 -24.10 15.03
N GLY A 58 3.68 -23.50 13.93
CA GLY A 58 3.87 -22.08 13.64
C GLY A 58 2.79 -21.20 14.26
N ILE A 59 2.97 -19.88 14.14
CA ILE A 59 1.97 -18.88 14.51
C ILE A 59 1.66 -17.96 13.32
N ALA A 60 0.40 -17.61 13.15
CA ALA A 60 -0.02 -16.43 12.42
C ALA A 60 -0.37 -15.33 13.41
N VAL A 61 -0.16 -14.09 13.03
CA VAL A 61 -0.48 -12.92 13.85
C VAL A 61 -1.37 -12.01 13.01
N ARG A 62 -2.47 -11.56 13.58
CA ARG A 62 -3.32 -10.54 12.95
C ARG A 62 -3.73 -9.47 13.94
N GLN A 63 -4.02 -8.30 13.41
CA GLN A 63 -4.58 -7.19 14.18
C GLN A 63 -6.03 -6.96 13.73
N PRO A 64 -7.00 -7.01 14.65
CA PRO A 64 -8.41 -6.78 14.33
C PRO A 64 -8.67 -5.33 13.95
N PRO A 65 -9.83 -5.03 13.31
CA PRO A 65 -10.28 -3.66 13.05
C PRO A 65 -10.28 -2.79 14.31
N GLY A 66 -9.97 -1.52 14.14
CA GLY A 66 -10.00 -0.55 15.22
C GLY A 66 -8.95 0.54 15.12
N GLU A 67 -9.02 1.52 16.01
CA GLU A 67 -8.16 2.71 16.02
C GLU A 67 -6.66 2.41 16.09
N ARG A 68 -6.28 1.29 16.71
CA ARG A 68 -4.88 0.85 16.84
C ARG A 68 -4.39 -0.01 15.69
N ASN A 69 -5.26 -0.36 14.73
CA ASN A 69 -4.87 -1.18 13.58
C ASN A 69 -3.84 -0.41 12.73
N ALA A 70 -2.73 -1.05 12.40
CA ALA A 70 -1.66 -0.43 11.63
C ALA A 70 -2.08 -0.01 10.21
N LEU A 71 -3.14 -0.63 9.67
CA LEU A 71 -3.75 -0.27 8.38
C LEU A 71 -4.81 0.83 8.50
N GLY A 72 -5.08 1.33 9.73
CA GLY A 72 -6.16 2.27 9.99
C GLY A 72 -7.54 1.69 9.66
N TRP A 73 -8.43 2.53 9.12
CA TRP A 73 -9.80 2.17 8.84
C TRP A 73 -10.08 1.70 7.42
N ILE A 74 -9.16 1.95 6.47
CA ILE A 74 -9.39 1.63 5.05
C ILE A 74 -8.13 1.07 4.41
N LYS A 75 -8.31 0.02 3.61
CA LYS A 75 -7.28 -0.62 2.77
C LYS A 75 -7.76 -0.65 1.32
N PHE A 76 -6.92 -0.23 0.37
CA PHE A 76 -7.23 -0.15 -1.06
C PHE A 76 -6.46 -1.23 -1.79
N MET A 77 -7.17 -2.10 -2.49
CA MET A 77 -6.64 -3.37 -3.00
C MET A 77 -6.47 -3.38 -4.51
N PHE A 78 -5.24 -3.62 -4.92
CA PHE A 78 -4.81 -3.95 -6.28
C PHE A 78 -3.90 -5.19 -6.21
N PRO A 79 -4.47 -6.40 -6.18
CA PRO A 79 -3.73 -7.64 -5.94
C PRO A 79 -2.51 -7.76 -6.87
N ASN A 80 -1.33 -8.04 -6.28
CA ASN A 80 -0.06 -8.07 -6.99
C ASN A 80 0.95 -8.97 -6.26
N ASP A 81 1.98 -9.43 -6.97
CA ASP A 81 3.01 -10.35 -6.45
C ASP A 81 3.94 -9.71 -5.40
N HIS A 82 3.88 -8.39 -5.26
CA HIS A 82 4.69 -7.65 -4.27
C HIS A 82 4.00 -7.50 -2.91
N ALA A 83 2.74 -7.93 -2.79
CA ALA A 83 1.90 -7.72 -1.60
C ALA A 83 1.86 -6.23 -1.15
N VAL A 84 1.86 -5.31 -2.10
CA VAL A 84 1.77 -3.85 -1.88
C VAL A 84 0.33 -3.40 -2.05
N TYR A 85 -0.12 -2.51 -1.18
CA TYR A 85 -1.44 -1.87 -1.22
C TYR A 85 -1.35 -0.46 -0.64
N LEU A 86 -2.41 0.34 -0.84
CA LEU A 86 -2.57 1.62 -0.16
C LEU A 86 -3.43 1.40 1.09
N HIS A 87 -3.18 2.17 2.16
CA HIS A 87 -3.96 2.02 3.39
C HIS A 87 -3.95 3.29 4.24
N ASP A 88 -4.91 3.39 5.13
CA ASP A 88 -4.94 4.38 6.20
C ASP A 88 -3.84 4.10 7.26
N THR A 89 -3.71 4.96 8.24
CA THR A 89 -2.74 4.81 9.33
C THR A 89 -3.17 5.57 10.59
N PRO A 90 -3.00 4.98 11.78
CA PRO A 90 -3.18 5.72 13.03
C PRO A 90 -2.07 6.75 13.29
N THR A 91 -0.89 6.58 12.68
CA THR A 91 0.28 7.47 12.86
C THR A 91 0.29 8.63 11.87
N ARG A 92 -0.75 9.47 11.92
CA ARG A 92 -0.96 10.58 10.97
C ARG A 92 0.08 11.69 11.05
N ASN A 93 0.73 11.86 12.20
CA ASN A 93 1.82 12.81 12.40
C ASN A 93 3.02 12.59 11.45
N LEU A 94 3.19 11.37 10.94
CA LEU A 94 4.27 11.07 9.99
C LEU A 94 4.12 11.78 8.64
N PHE A 95 2.93 12.26 8.29
CA PHE A 95 2.72 13.05 7.07
C PHE A 95 3.35 14.45 7.14
N ALA A 96 3.65 14.96 8.34
CA ALA A 96 4.37 16.22 8.53
C ALA A 96 5.87 16.14 8.18
N ASN A 97 6.42 14.92 8.05
CA ASN A 97 7.85 14.74 7.77
C ASN A 97 8.17 14.95 6.28
N GLY A 98 9.24 15.64 5.97
CA GLY A 98 9.71 15.82 4.59
C GLY A 98 10.23 14.52 3.96
N LYS A 99 10.85 13.62 4.75
CA LYS A 99 11.26 12.27 4.32
C LYS A 99 10.28 11.25 4.86
N ARG A 100 9.58 10.52 3.99
CA ARG A 100 8.46 9.62 4.33
C ARG A 100 8.69 8.15 4.00
N ALA A 101 9.92 7.66 4.06
CA ALA A 101 10.28 6.28 3.76
C ALA A 101 10.18 5.38 5.01
N PHE A 102 8.98 5.20 5.58
CA PHE A 102 8.75 4.52 6.86
C PHE A 102 8.22 3.08 6.72
N SER A 103 7.54 2.74 5.61
CA SER A 103 6.88 1.44 5.42
C SER A 103 7.83 0.34 4.92
N HIS A 104 7.29 -0.89 4.83
CA HIS A 104 7.94 -2.05 4.22
C HIS A 104 7.53 -2.26 2.74
N GLY A 105 6.99 -1.22 2.08
CA GLY A 105 6.57 -1.26 0.67
C GLY A 105 5.22 -0.62 0.45
N CYS A 106 4.22 -0.88 1.31
CA CYS A 106 2.89 -0.27 1.23
C CYS A 106 2.91 1.24 1.40
N GLN A 107 1.93 1.93 0.84
CA GLN A 107 1.81 3.38 0.91
C GLN A 107 0.64 3.80 1.80
N ARG A 108 0.88 4.83 2.63
CA ARG A 108 -0.13 5.40 3.51
C ARG A 108 -0.88 6.52 2.83
N VAL A 109 -2.19 6.58 3.05
CA VAL A 109 -3.08 7.62 2.53
C VAL A 109 -3.43 8.59 3.66
N GLN A 110 -3.28 9.90 3.42
CA GLN A 110 -3.48 10.93 4.43
C GLN A 110 -4.97 11.15 4.76
N ASN A 111 -5.82 11.21 3.73
CA ASN A 111 -7.27 11.43 3.83
C ASN A 111 -8.00 10.21 3.21
N PRO A 112 -8.02 9.06 3.90
CA PRO A 112 -8.46 7.80 3.31
C PRO A 112 -9.97 7.76 3.01
N ASP A 113 -10.79 8.40 3.84
CA ASP A 113 -12.23 8.52 3.66
C ASP A 113 -12.60 9.36 2.43
N GLN A 114 -11.93 10.49 2.23
CA GLN A 114 -12.09 11.31 1.04
C GLN A 114 -11.60 10.58 -0.22
N TYR A 115 -10.46 9.91 -0.13
CA TYR A 115 -9.92 9.12 -1.23
C TYR A 115 -10.85 7.96 -1.60
N ALA A 116 -11.38 7.25 -0.61
CA ALA A 116 -12.37 6.18 -0.82
C ALA A 116 -13.65 6.70 -1.51
N ALA A 117 -14.21 7.80 -1.01
CA ALA A 117 -15.40 8.41 -1.62
C ALA A 117 -15.16 8.83 -3.07
N THR A 118 -13.98 9.40 -3.37
CA THR A 118 -13.60 9.79 -4.73
C THR A 118 -13.54 8.58 -5.66
N LEU A 119 -12.85 7.50 -5.26
CA LEU A 119 -12.72 6.29 -6.08
C LEU A 119 -14.08 5.59 -6.32
N LEU A 120 -14.91 5.51 -5.28
CA LEU A 120 -16.24 4.93 -5.39
C LEU A 120 -17.14 5.75 -6.33
N ASN A 121 -17.11 7.08 -6.27
CA ASN A 121 -17.89 7.93 -7.17
C ASN A 121 -17.40 7.91 -8.62
N ILE A 122 -16.10 7.66 -8.87
CA ILE A 122 -15.58 7.44 -10.23
C ILE A 122 -16.21 6.18 -10.85
N THR A 123 -16.39 5.13 -10.07
CA THR A 123 -16.88 3.83 -10.56
C THR A 123 -18.38 3.63 -10.38
N MET A 124 -18.97 4.32 -9.40
CA MET A 124 -20.40 4.25 -9.04
C MET A 124 -20.96 5.66 -8.79
N PRO A 125 -21.04 6.54 -9.81
CA PRO A 125 -21.39 7.95 -9.61
C PRO A 125 -22.79 8.16 -9.01
N ASN A 126 -23.73 7.24 -9.24
CA ASN A 126 -25.10 7.34 -8.76
C ASN A 126 -25.25 7.02 -7.26
N GLU A 127 -24.23 6.44 -6.63
CA GLU A 127 -24.26 6.07 -5.20
C GLU A 127 -23.97 7.26 -4.27
N HIS A 128 -23.41 8.34 -4.81
CA HIS A 128 -23.11 9.58 -4.09
C HIS A 128 -22.39 9.34 -2.75
N TYR A 129 -21.24 8.67 -2.79
CA TYR A 129 -20.40 8.46 -1.62
C TYR A 129 -19.81 9.78 -1.14
N THR A 130 -19.86 10.01 0.19
CA THR A 130 -19.19 11.13 0.84
C THR A 130 -18.22 10.60 1.89
N PRO A 131 -17.22 11.40 2.32
CA PRO A 131 -16.32 11.01 3.42
C PRO A 131 -17.10 10.64 4.70
N GLU A 132 -18.23 11.31 4.97
CA GLU A 132 -19.12 11.04 6.10
C GLU A 132 -19.77 9.65 5.99
N LYS A 133 -20.30 9.31 4.79
CA LYS A 133 -20.83 7.96 4.53
C LYS A 133 -19.77 6.89 4.78
N ILE A 134 -18.54 7.12 4.35
CA ILE A 134 -17.42 6.18 4.57
C ILE A 134 -17.11 6.07 6.07
N ARG A 135 -17.00 7.19 6.78
CA ARG A 135 -16.76 7.18 8.24
C ARG A 135 -17.88 6.51 9.03
N ALA A 136 -19.12 6.61 8.57
CA ALA A 136 -20.26 5.92 9.19
C ALA A 136 -20.16 4.39 9.12
N MET A 137 -19.32 3.84 8.23
CA MET A 137 -19.07 2.40 8.13
C MET A 137 -17.98 1.92 9.12
N TYR A 138 -17.25 2.83 9.79
CA TYR A 138 -16.19 2.44 10.72
C TYR A 138 -16.75 1.67 11.91
N GLY A 139 -16.11 0.55 12.22
CA GLY A 139 -16.59 -0.36 13.27
C GLY A 139 -15.72 -1.60 13.44
N ARG A 140 -16.35 -2.71 13.77
CA ARG A 140 -15.66 -3.96 14.08
C ARG A 140 -15.72 -5.01 12.96
N SER A 141 -16.62 -4.85 12.01
CA SER A 141 -16.84 -5.81 10.92
C SER A 141 -16.20 -5.31 9.65
N GLU A 142 -15.44 -6.16 8.98
CA GLU A 142 -14.84 -5.91 7.68
C GLU A 142 -15.93 -5.75 6.61
N ILE A 143 -15.80 -4.74 5.75
CA ILE A 143 -16.74 -4.43 4.68
C ILE A 143 -15.95 -4.28 3.38
N ASP A 144 -16.26 -5.15 2.41
CA ASP A 144 -15.68 -5.09 1.07
C ASP A 144 -16.55 -4.23 0.14
N LEU A 145 -15.94 -3.21 -0.45
CA LEU A 145 -16.57 -2.36 -1.46
C LEU A 145 -15.85 -2.56 -2.81
N LYS A 146 -16.44 -3.37 -3.67
CA LYS A 146 -15.90 -3.70 -5.00
C LYS A 146 -16.16 -2.58 -6.00
N PHE A 147 -15.18 -2.32 -6.85
CA PHE A 147 -15.36 -1.42 -7.98
C PHE A 147 -15.94 -2.19 -9.18
N PRO A 148 -17.11 -1.78 -9.74
CA PRO A 148 -17.64 -2.40 -10.94
C PRO A 148 -16.67 -2.36 -12.12
N THR A 149 -15.90 -1.26 -12.21
CA THR A 149 -14.80 -1.10 -13.16
C THR A 149 -13.51 -0.86 -12.37
N PRO A 150 -12.50 -1.74 -12.51
CA PRO A 150 -11.21 -1.54 -11.86
C PRO A 150 -10.53 -0.23 -12.27
N ILE A 151 -9.85 0.40 -11.33
CA ILE A 151 -9.18 1.71 -11.52
C ILE A 151 -7.69 1.48 -11.76
N PRO A 152 -7.10 1.99 -12.86
CA PRO A 152 -5.66 1.90 -13.10
C PRO A 152 -4.85 2.55 -11.97
N VAL A 153 -3.84 1.86 -11.49
CA VAL A 153 -2.89 2.33 -10.48
C VAL A 153 -1.47 2.22 -11.00
N ASN A 154 -0.73 3.33 -10.99
CA ASN A 154 0.67 3.36 -11.35
C ASN A 154 1.49 3.77 -10.13
N ILE A 155 2.31 2.86 -9.61
CA ILE A 155 3.26 3.14 -8.56
C ILE A 155 4.55 3.60 -9.21
N THR A 156 4.90 4.87 -9.02
CA THR A 156 6.08 5.50 -9.61
C THR A 156 7.05 6.00 -8.55
N TYR A 157 8.28 6.29 -8.95
CA TYR A 157 9.28 6.95 -8.13
C TYR A 157 9.85 8.12 -8.90
N GLN A 158 9.61 9.32 -8.41
CA GLN A 158 10.04 10.57 -9.06
C GLN A 158 10.74 11.43 -8.02
N THR A 159 11.96 11.88 -8.35
CA THR A 159 12.77 12.81 -7.55
C THR A 159 12.72 14.22 -8.10
N ALA A 160 12.29 14.38 -9.36
CA ALA A 160 12.03 15.66 -9.99
C ALA A 160 10.67 15.63 -10.70
N PHE A 161 9.81 16.63 -10.46
CA PHE A 161 8.52 16.78 -11.13
C PHE A 161 8.08 18.24 -11.14
N VAL A 162 7.18 18.59 -12.04
CA VAL A 162 6.55 19.90 -12.08
C VAL A 162 5.20 19.81 -11.36
N ASP A 163 4.95 20.72 -10.43
CA ASP A 163 3.67 20.79 -9.70
C ASP A 163 2.58 21.52 -10.51
N ASP A 164 1.36 21.57 -9.98
CA ASP A 164 0.21 22.20 -10.64
C ASP A 164 0.38 23.69 -10.88
N ALA A 165 1.29 24.35 -10.16
CA ALA A 165 1.66 25.77 -10.35
C ALA A 165 2.77 25.95 -11.42
N GLY A 166 3.20 24.88 -12.09
CA GLY A 166 4.28 24.90 -13.10
C GLY A 166 5.68 24.99 -12.48
N LYS A 167 5.83 24.82 -11.17
CA LYS A 167 7.12 24.93 -10.48
C LYS A 167 7.82 23.58 -10.38
N LEU A 168 9.10 23.56 -10.75
CA LEU A 168 9.95 22.39 -10.59
C LEU A 168 10.15 22.07 -9.10
N GLN A 169 9.78 20.86 -8.73
CA GLN A 169 10.00 20.29 -7.41
C GLN A 169 11.10 19.24 -7.48
N ILE A 170 12.07 19.33 -6.56
CA ILE A 170 13.14 18.34 -6.44
C ILE A 170 13.07 17.70 -5.07
N ARG A 171 13.20 16.38 -5.01
CA ARG A 171 13.18 15.57 -3.80
C ARG A 171 14.48 14.78 -3.68
N LYS A 172 14.88 14.54 -2.43
CA LYS A 172 16.06 13.70 -2.16
C LYS A 172 15.82 12.28 -2.66
N ASP A 173 16.78 11.75 -3.43
CA ASP A 173 16.77 10.34 -3.84
C ASP A 173 17.02 9.43 -2.63
N VAL A 174 15.93 8.89 -2.05
CA VAL A 174 16.00 8.04 -0.85
C VAL A 174 16.32 6.58 -1.16
N TYR A 175 16.23 6.19 -2.45
CA TYR A 175 16.48 4.83 -2.92
C TYR A 175 17.76 4.69 -3.74
N GLY A 176 18.45 5.78 -4.04
CA GLY A 176 19.69 5.78 -4.81
C GLY A 176 19.51 5.44 -6.29
N ARG A 177 18.32 5.73 -6.87
CA ARG A 177 17.98 5.35 -8.27
C ARG A 177 18.42 6.38 -9.31
N ASP A 178 18.62 7.63 -8.90
CA ASP A 178 18.95 8.74 -9.82
C ASP A 178 20.29 8.54 -10.49
N ALA A 179 21.30 8.07 -9.77
CA ALA A 179 22.62 7.84 -10.32
C ALA A 179 22.60 6.82 -11.48
N ALA A 180 21.85 5.72 -11.30
CA ALA A 180 21.69 4.71 -12.36
C ALA A 180 20.93 5.25 -13.57
N MET A 181 19.86 6.04 -13.34
CA MET A 181 19.10 6.68 -14.40
C MET A 181 19.95 7.70 -15.18
N ILE A 182 20.71 8.55 -14.47
CA ILE A 182 21.59 9.53 -15.09
C ILE A 182 22.69 8.83 -15.93
N ALA A 183 23.28 7.75 -15.42
CA ALA A 183 24.26 6.97 -16.14
C ALA A 183 23.66 6.37 -17.43
N LEU A 184 22.45 5.81 -17.34
CA LEU A 184 21.72 5.29 -18.49
C LEU A 184 21.47 6.40 -19.53
N LEU A 185 20.94 7.54 -19.13
CA LEU A 185 20.64 8.67 -20.01
C LEU A 185 21.90 9.26 -20.69
N ARG A 186 23.05 9.28 -19.98
CA ARG A 186 24.33 9.77 -20.52
C ARG A 186 24.98 8.80 -21.50
N ASN A 187 24.81 7.51 -21.28
CA ASN A 187 25.45 6.45 -22.06
C ASN A 187 24.57 5.93 -23.21
N SER A 188 23.26 6.17 -23.18
CA SER A 188 22.35 5.73 -24.22
C SER A 188 22.40 6.67 -25.42
N ARG A 189 22.84 6.15 -26.56
CA ARG A 189 22.56 6.74 -27.85
C ARG A 189 21.11 6.38 -28.18
N GLY A 190 20.18 7.29 -28.08
CA GLY A 190 18.72 7.21 -28.38
C GLY A 190 18.02 5.84 -28.56
N LYS A 191 18.64 4.92 -29.32
CA LYS A 191 18.15 3.56 -29.58
C LYS A 191 18.05 2.67 -28.30
N ASP A 192 18.91 2.89 -27.32
CA ASP A 192 18.90 2.09 -26.08
C ASP A 192 17.76 2.55 -25.15
N LEU A 193 17.35 3.81 -25.25
CA LEU A 193 16.20 4.35 -24.50
C LEU A 193 14.88 3.76 -24.99
N GLU A 194 14.70 3.57 -26.30
CA GLU A 194 13.51 2.95 -26.88
C GLU A 194 13.37 1.49 -26.40
N ASN A 195 14.48 0.75 -26.34
CA ASN A 195 14.48 -0.62 -25.83
C ASN A 195 14.15 -0.69 -24.34
N VAL A 196 14.67 0.22 -23.51
CA VAL A 196 14.36 0.26 -22.07
C VAL A 196 12.89 0.61 -21.82
N VAL A 197 12.34 1.55 -22.59
CA VAL A 197 10.91 1.91 -22.50
C VAL A 197 10.02 0.78 -23.00
N ALA A 198 10.39 0.09 -24.07
CA ALA A 198 9.63 -1.05 -24.61
C ALA A 198 9.58 -2.24 -23.62
N HIS A 199 10.67 -2.50 -22.90
CA HIS A 199 10.72 -3.55 -21.87
C HIS A 199 10.08 -3.14 -20.53
N ALA A 200 9.90 -1.85 -20.28
CA ALA A 200 9.26 -1.34 -19.07
C ALA A 200 7.73 -1.29 -19.16
N GLN A 201 7.14 -1.56 -20.32
CA GLN A 201 5.69 -1.71 -20.45
C GLN A 201 5.32 -3.14 -20.06
N PRO A 202 4.72 -3.36 -18.86
CA PRO A 202 4.14 -4.66 -18.56
C PRO A 202 3.04 -4.93 -19.59
N SER A 203 3.10 -6.08 -20.25
CA SER A 203 1.98 -6.57 -21.03
C SER A 203 0.75 -6.57 -20.11
N TYR A 204 -0.25 -5.79 -20.46
CA TYR A 204 -1.50 -5.68 -19.70
C TYR A 204 -2.27 -6.99 -19.87
N ALA A 205 -1.83 -8.04 -19.19
CA ALA A 205 -2.60 -9.25 -19.05
C ALA A 205 -3.76 -8.92 -18.11
N ARG A 206 -4.99 -8.98 -18.62
CA ARG A 206 -6.19 -8.92 -17.75
C ARG A 206 -5.96 -9.86 -16.58
N PRO A 207 -6.06 -9.38 -15.31
CA PRO A 207 -6.00 -10.28 -14.17
C PRO A 207 -7.08 -11.35 -14.36
N ARG A 208 -6.71 -12.61 -14.38
CA ARG A 208 -7.67 -13.69 -14.22
C ARG A 208 -8.33 -13.48 -12.87
N ALA A 209 -9.66 -13.40 -12.88
CA ALA A 209 -10.48 -13.27 -11.69
C ALA A 209 -10.46 -14.60 -10.90
N GLU A 210 -9.37 -14.85 -10.22
CA GLU A 210 -9.31 -15.82 -9.13
C GLU A 210 -8.89 -15.05 -7.88
N ILE A 211 -9.92 -14.60 -7.16
CA ILE A 211 -9.77 -14.13 -5.78
C ILE A 211 -9.50 -15.39 -4.96
N PRO A 212 -8.35 -15.55 -4.31
CA PRO A 212 -8.20 -16.60 -3.32
C PRO A 212 -9.26 -16.34 -2.23
N GLN A 213 -10.24 -17.23 -2.12
CA GLN A 213 -11.12 -17.26 -0.97
C GLN A 213 -10.27 -17.69 0.22
N GLY A 214 -10.09 -16.78 1.15
CA GLY A 214 -9.64 -17.07 2.49
C GLY A 214 -8.13 -17.29 2.65
N VAL A 215 -7.43 -16.27 3.09
CA VAL A 215 -6.39 -16.37 4.12
C VAL A 215 -6.51 -15.16 5.06
#